data_8c0d8bf0e796c8954a443afcf7ecee62
#
_entry.id   8c0d8bf0e796c8954a443afcf7ecee62
#
_cell.length_a   1.000
_cell.length_b   1.000
_cell.length_c   1.000
_cell.angle_alpha   90.00
_cell.angle_beta   90.00
_cell.angle_gamma   90.00
#
_symmetry.space_group_name_H-M   'P 1'
#
loop_
_entity.id
_entity.type
_entity.pdbx_description
1 polymer ?
#
loop_
_entity_poly.entity_id
_entity_poly.type
_entity_poly.pdbx_seq_one_letter_code
_entity_poly.pdbx_strand_id
1 'polypeptide(L)'
;MKIVIAGAGKIGMAIARQMCLEGHDVTVIDQRQDRLELAVSSLDVIGCCGNCSALETLTEAEAGAADVFIASTGFDEANLLACRLSKKLGADHTISILRNPEYMENLELLKEAMDLTFSLHPDYVMAEEISRVLQFPAATRVESFPDCEQEIVTFRIEEGSKLTGIPLRHLSGRLGQKVLVCSVERDGQYRIPDGDYVLNTGDLISITGTSAALRRFFISAGAYKKPVRNVILLGGSRAAVHLTNLLESTGVDVTIIEKDPKRCNYLAERLKYADIHCADGADTGVLQANGISRADGFVTLTGFDEYNIILAMYASKMGVGKVISKVNNQKFLDMLEDVFPDTALSPQALVAERIAGYARALCHTSERSTIEALYYLGDPHITATEFVVGEQAACAGNKLLHLPLRKGVLIAAVTRKGRSFPPDGQTELMPGDRVIVVTAEHTMLDLDDILVPENRRAARL
;
A
#
# COMPACT_ATOMS: atom_id res chain seq x y z
N MET A 1 20.51 6.18 4.30
CA MET A 1 20.83 4.74 4.35
C MET A 1 21.54 4.34 3.07
N LYS A 2 22.36 3.31 3.16
CA LYS A 2 23.00 2.67 2.01
C LYS A 2 22.14 1.51 1.51
N ILE A 3 21.65 1.61 0.28
CA ILE A 3 20.72 0.64 -0.31
C ILE A 3 21.37 0.03 -1.55
N VAL A 4 21.44 -1.29 -1.61
CA VAL A 4 21.94 -2.02 -2.77
C VAL A 4 20.79 -2.76 -3.44
N ILE A 5 20.58 -2.52 -4.74
CA ILE A 5 19.48 -3.10 -5.53
C ILE A 5 20.05 -4.00 -6.61
N ALA A 6 19.77 -5.28 -6.56
CA ALA A 6 20.11 -6.25 -7.60
C ALA A 6 18.98 -6.36 -8.63
N GLY A 7 19.26 -5.92 -9.85
CA GLY A 7 18.38 -5.90 -11.01
C GLY A 7 17.91 -4.51 -11.40
N ALA A 8 18.37 -3.98 -12.52
CA ALA A 8 17.93 -2.74 -13.17
C ALA A 8 16.72 -2.95 -14.11
N GLY A 9 15.83 -3.87 -13.76
CA GLY A 9 14.57 -4.08 -14.45
C GLY A 9 13.51 -3.04 -14.07
N LYS A 10 12.28 -3.17 -14.57
CA LYS A 10 11.19 -2.22 -14.30
C LYS A 10 10.95 -1.97 -12.80
N ILE A 11 10.94 -3.05 -11.99
CA ILE A 11 10.73 -2.95 -10.53
C ILE A 11 11.97 -2.34 -9.86
N GLY A 12 13.17 -2.85 -10.15
CA GLY A 12 14.40 -2.32 -9.57
C GLY A 12 14.61 -0.83 -9.84
N MET A 13 14.32 -0.38 -11.07
CA MET A 13 14.36 1.03 -11.43
C MET A 13 13.31 1.88 -10.70
N ALA A 14 12.10 1.34 -10.48
CA ALA A 14 11.07 2.04 -9.70
C ALA A 14 11.50 2.18 -8.23
N ILE A 15 12.06 1.12 -7.65
CA ILE A 15 12.62 1.13 -6.29
C ILE A 15 13.78 2.13 -6.21
N ALA A 16 14.75 2.06 -7.13
CA ALA A 16 15.91 2.96 -7.15
C ALA A 16 15.47 4.43 -7.21
N ARG A 17 14.53 4.76 -8.10
CA ARG A 17 13.97 6.11 -8.22
C ARG A 17 13.36 6.57 -6.89
N GLN A 18 12.55 5.74 -6.25
CA GLN A 18 11.90 6.08 -4.99
C GLN A 18 12.91 6.30 -3.88
N MET A 19 13.93 5.43 -3.78
CA MET A 19 14.98 5.56 -2.77
C MET A 19 15.84 6.81 -2.97
N CYS A 20 16.17 7.15 -4.22
CA CYS A 20 16.89 8.40 -4.53
C CYS A 20 16.06 9.65 -4.16
N LEU A 21 14.74 9.64 -4.45
CA LEU A 21 13.85 10.74 -4.06
C LEU A 21 13.78 10.95 -2.54
N GLU A 22 13.96 9.88 -1.77
CA GLU A 22 13.99 9.92 -0.30
C GLU A 22 15.41 10.20 0.26
N GLY A 23 16.39 10.48 -0.61
CA GLY A 23 17.75 10.90 -0.22
C GLY A 23 18.62 9.75 0.31
N HIS A 24 18.40 8.52 -0.17
CA HIS A 24 19.24 7.36 0.17
C HIS A 24 20.39 7.20 -0.83
N ASP A 25 21.53 6.64 -0.36
CA ASP A 25 22.65 6.27 -1.21
C ASP A 25 22.36 4.94 -1.89
N VAL A 26 22.20 4.95 -3.22
CA VAL A 26 21.71 3.78 -3.97
C VAL A 26 22.79 3.23 -4.88
N THR A 27 23.09 1.92 -4.75
CA THR A 27 23.90 1.15 -5.70
C THR A 27 23.00 0.16 -6.44
N VAL A 28 23.13 0.11 -7.79
CA VAL A 28 22.35 -0.80 -8.64
C VAL A 28 23.26 -1.82 -9.31
N ILE A 29 22.95 -3.11 -9.17
CA ILE A 29 23.66 -4.23 -9.82
C ILE A 29 22.82 -4.76 -10.97
N ASP A 30 23.39 -4.88 -12.17
CA ASP A 30 22.77 -5.62 -13.28
C ASP A 30 23.86 -6.24 -14.18
N GLN A 31 23.55 -7.34 -14.84
CA GLN A 31 24.47 -7.97 -15.81
C GLN A 31 24.52 -7.22 -17.14
N ARG A 32 23.54 -6.40 -17.43
CA ARG A 32 23.36 -5.66 -18.66
C ARG A 32 23.87 -4.23 -18.51
N GLN A 33 24.97 -3.93 -19.20
CA GLN A 33 25.58 -2.61 -19.17
C GLN A 33 24.64 -1.50 -19.67
N ASP A 34 23.84 -1.77 -20.72
CA ASP A 34 22.87 -0.81 -21.26
C ASP A 34 21.81 -0.38 -20.25
N ARG A 35 21.40 -1.28 -19.34
CA ARG A 35 20.46 -0.96 -18.27
C ARG A 35 21.08 -0.13 -17.16
N LEU A 36 22.34 -0.39 -16.84
CA LEU A 36 23.08 0.39 -15.85
C LEU A 36 23.36 1.81 -16.36
N GLU A 37 23.72 1.96 -17.62
CA GLU A 37 23.90 3.27 -18.25
C GLU A 37 22.61 4.09 -18.19
N LEU A 38 21.46 3.46 -18.46
CA LEU A 38 20.16 4.10 -18.30
C LEU A 38 19.87 4.48 -16.83
N ALA A 39 20.22 3.62 -15.88
CA ALA A 39 20.03 3.89 -14.46
C ALA A 39 20.85 5.10 -14.01
N VAL A 40 22.16 5.08 -14.28
CA VAL A 40 23.12 6.14 -13.89
C VAL A 40 22.83 7.48 -14.62
N SER A 41 22.36 7.42 -15.88
CA SER A 41 22.01 8.65 -16.62
C SER A 41 20.71 9.29 -16.17
N SER A 42 19.80 8.53 -15.55
CA SER A 42 18.46 9.01 -15.16
C SER A 42 18.26 9.19 -13.66
N LEU A 43 19.12 8.63 -12.84
CA LEU A 43 19.05 8.66 -11.37
C LEU A 43 20.43 8.90 -10.77
N ASP A 44 20.47 9.43 -9.56
CA ASP A 44 21.70 9.57 -8.77
C ASP A 44 22.05 8.23 -8.09
N VAL A 45 22.63 7.29 -8.86
CA VAL A 45 22.95 5.94 -8.39
C VAL A 45 24.34 5.50 -8.85
N ILE A 46 24.96 4.62 -8.08
CA ILE A 46 26.18 3.91 -8.48
C ILE A 46 25.80 2.65 -9.25
N GLY A 47 26.36 2.42 -10.44
CA GLY A 47 26.15 1.22 -11.25
C GLY A 47 27.28 0.21 -11.05
N CYS A 48 26.96 -1.05 -10.72
CA CYS A 48 27.89 -2.16 -10.65
C CYS A 48 27.49 -3.24 -11.68
N CYS A 49 28.35 -3.50 -12.67
CA CYS A 49 28.05 -4.47 -13.73
C CYS A 49 28.51 -5.87 -13.36
N GLY A 50 27.55 -6.79 -13.15
CA GLY A 50 27.89 -8.15 -12.81
C GLY A 50 26.70 -9.04 -12.42
N ASN A 51 27.01 -10.27 -12.08
CA ASN A 51 26.02 -11.24 -11.59
C ASN A 51 25.80 -11.03 -10.08
N CYS A 52 24.61 -10.67 -9.68
CA CYS A 52 24.26 -10.46 -8.27
C CYS A 52 24.40 -11.73 -7.39
N SER A 53 24.57 -12.91 -7.97
CA SER A 53 24.85 -14.15 -7.25
C SER A 53 26.36 -14.46 -7.14
N ALA A 54 27.24 -13.59 -7.66
CA ALA A 54 28.68 -13.75 -7.57
C ALA A 54 29.24 -12.90 -6.40
N LEU A 55 30.09 -13.50 -5.58
CA LEU A 55 30.70 -12.83 -4.42
C LEU A 55 31.53 -11.60 -4.83
N GLU A 56 32.24 -11.67 -5.94
CA GLU A 56 33.04 -10.56 -6.46
C GLU A 56 32.16 -9.32 -6.73
N THR A 57 31.05 -9.52 -7.47
CA THR A 57 30.06 -8.45 -7.75
C THR A 57 29.42 -7.89 -6.47
N LEU A 58 29.05 -8.76 -5.53
CA LEU A 58 28.47 -8.32 -4.26
C LEU A 58 29.47 -7.54 -3.41
N THR A 59 30.75 -7.92 -3.46
CA THR A 59 31.81 -7.21 -2.76
C THR A 59 32.11 -5.86 -3.40
N GLU A 60 32.17 -5.79 -4.73
CA GLU A 60 32.34 -4.53 -5.47
C GLU A 60 31.21 -3.55 -5.23
N ALA A 61 29.97 -4.06 -5.20
CA ALA A 61 28.78 -3.27 -4.88
C ALA A 61 28.64 -2.92 -3.39
N GLU A 62 29.61 -3.35 -2.56
CA GLU A 62 29.59 -3.19 -1.09
C GLU A 62 28.28 -3.69 -0.43
N ALA A 63 27.72 -4.79 -0.96
CA ALA A 63 26.47 -5.36 -0.48
C ALA A 63 26.51 -5.74 1.01
N GLY A 64 27.68 -6.10 1.54
CA GLY A 64 27.84 -6.43 2.97
C GLY A 64 27.81 -5.22 3.91
N ALA A 65 27.92 -4.00 3.39
CA ALA A 65 27.81 -2.75 4.15
C ALA A 65 26.46 -2.04 3.89
N ALA A 66 25.53 -2.72 3.25
CA ALA A 66 24.20 -2.18 2.96
C ALA A 66 23.32 -2.27 4.21
N ASP A 67 22.62 -1.16 4.52
CA ASP A 67 21.52 -1.18 5.49
C ASP A 67 20.38 -2.05 4.95
N VAL A 68 20.11 -1.96 3.63
CA VAL A 68 19.10 -2.78 2.96
C VAL A 68 19.63 -3.30 1.61
N PHE A 69 19.60 -4.62 1.42
CA PHE A 69 19.87 -5.26 0.15
C PHE A 69 18.54 -5.75 -0.47
N ILE A 70 18.26 -5.35 -1.71
CA ILE A 70 17.00 -5.64 -2.40
C ILE A 70 17.29 -6.44 -3.67
N ALA A 71 16.79 -7.66 -3.79
CA ALA A 71 16.91 -8.47 -4.98
C ALA A 71 15.61 -8.44 -5.81
N SER A 72 15.68 -7.89 -7.03
CA SER A 72 14.55 -7.67 -7.93
C SER A 72 14.81 -8.10 -9.38
N THR A 73 15.68 -9.11 -9.58
CA THR A 73 15.97 -9.65 -10.91
C THR A 73 14.77 -10.41 -11.50
N GLY A 74 14.92 -10.96 -12.71
CA GLY A 74 13.91 -11.80 -13.36
C GLY A 74 13.82 -13.24 -12.84
N PHE A 75 14.73 -13.66 -11.97
CA PHE A 75 14.89 -15.05 -11.50
C PHE A 75 14.82 -15.12 -9.99
N ASP A 76 13.82 -15.80 -9.47
CA ASP A 76 13.55 -15.86 -8.03
C ASP A 76 14.69 -16.55 -7.27
N GLU A 77 15.29 -17.62 -7.86
CA GLU A 77 16.41 -18.35 -7.28
C GLU A 77 17.65 -17.48 -7.15
N ALA A 78 17.90 -16.61 -8.15
CA ALA A 78 19.00 -15.65 -8.12
C ALA A 78 18.75 -14.58 -7.05
N ASN A 79 17.50 -14.13 -6.90
CA ASN A 79 17.11 -13.17 -5.86
C ASN A 79 17.34 -13.75 -4.46
N LEU A 80 16.89 -14.97 -4.23
CA LEU A 80 17.07 -15.68 -2.96
C LEU A 80 18.54 -15.88 -2.61
N LEU A 81 19.33 -16.34 -3.59
CA LEU A 81 20.77 -16.57 -3.40
C LEU A 81 21.51 -15.26 -3.14
N ALA A 82 21.21 -14.20 -3.90
CA ALA A 82 21.82 -12.89 -3.71
C ALA A 82 21.53 -12.32 -2.32
N CYS A 83 20.28 -12.41 -1.86
CA CYS A 83 19.90 -12.02 -0.49
C CYS A 83 20.68 -12.82 0.56
N ARG A 84 20.75 -14.14 0.40
CA ARG A 84 21.48 -15.00 1.36
C ARG A 84 22.96 -14.67 1.43
N LEU A 85 23.61 -14.46 0.28
CA LEU A 85 25.01 -14.09 0.22
C LEU A 85 25.25 -12.70 0.82
N SER A 86 24.44 -11.70 0.47
CA SER A 86 24.56 -10.34 1.01
C SER A 86 24.37 -10.32 2.54
N LYS A 87 23.43 -11.09 3.06
CA LYS A 87 23.24 -11.26 4.51
C LYS A 87 24.48 -11.85 5.18
N LYS A 88 25.11 -12.85 4.56
CA LYS A 88 26.36 -13.45 5.06
C LYS A 88 27.57 -12.53 4.95
N LEU A 89 27.57 -11.61 3.99
CA LEU A 89 28.58 -10.56 3.87
C LEU A 89 28.43 -9.45 4.92
N GLY A 90 27.25 -9.32 5.55
CA GLY A 90 27.00 -8.36 6.62
C GLY A 90 25.82 -7.42 6.41
N ALA A 91 25.06 -7.52 5.32
CA ALA A 91 23.87 -6.66 5.09
C ALA A 91 22.90 -6.76 6.28
N ASP A 92 22.40 -5.62 6.77
CA ASP A 92 21.50 -5.59 7.92
C ASP A 92 20.12 -6.15 7.59
N HIS A 93 19.57 -5.78 6.44
CA HIS A 93 18.26 -6.25 5.98
C HIS A 93 18.31 -6.74 4.55
N THR A 94 17.55 -7.81 4.25
CA THR A 94 17.46 -8.38 2.90
C THR A 94 16.01 -8.49 2.46
N ILE A 95 15.71 -8.00 1.25
CA ILE A 95 14.37 -8.02 0.65
C ILE A 95 14.43 -8.75 -0.68
N SER A 96 13.59 -9.76 -0.87
CA SER A 96 13.50 -10.50 -2.13
C SER A 96 12.17 -10.28 -2.83
N ILE A 97 12.21 -9.96 -4.12
CA ILE A 97 11.03 -9.95 -4.98
C ILE A 97 10.86 -11.35 -5.56
N LEU A 98 9.75 -12.00 -5.24
CA LEU A 98 9.41 -13.36 -5.67
C LEU A 98 8.19 -13.32 -6.58
N ARG A 99 8.18 -14.15 -7.63
CA ARG A 99 7.08 -14.23 -8.62
C ARG A 99 6.50 -15.63 -8.77
N ASN A 100 7.22 -16.65 -8.31
CA ASN A 100 6.74 -18.02 -8.36
C ASN A 100 5.73 -18.26 -7.23
N PRO A 101 4.48 -18.66 -7.56
CA PRO A 101 3.47 -18.94 -6.53
C PRO A 101 3.86 -20.06 -5.56
N GLU A 102 4.66 -21.04 -6.00
CA GLU A 102 5.11 -22.14 -5.14
C GLU A 102 5.95 -21.68 -3.95
N TYR A 103 6.71 -20.60 -4.12
CA TYR A 103 7.49 -20.01 -3.02
C TYR A 103 6.60 -19.31 -1.99
N MET A 104 5.42 -18.82 -2.40
CA MET A 104 4.47 -18.18 -1.50
C MET A 104 3.79 -19.18 -0.56
N GLU A 105 3.57 -20.42 -1.00
CA GLU A 105 2.96 -21.46 -0.16
C GLU A 105 3.84 -21.86 1.02
N ASN A 106 5.18 -21.69 0.89
CA ASN A 106 6.16 -22.04 1.92
C ASN A 106 7.01 -20.84 2.34
N LEU A 107 6.43 -19.65 2.33
CA LEU A 107 7.16 -18.40 2.48
C LEU A 107 7.89 -18.28 3.81
N GLU A 108 7.29 -18.67 4.93
CA GLU A 108 7.90 -18.57 6.25
C GLU A 108 9.13 -19.49 6.37
N LEU A 109 9.04 -20.72 5.87
CA LEU A 109 10.20 -21.62 5.82
C LEU A 109 11.31 -21.05 4.93
N LEU A 110 10.93 -20.44 3.81
CA LEU A 110 11.88 -19.84 2.87
C LEU A 110 12.56 -18.60 3.46
N LYS A 111 11.83 -17.76 4.17
CA LYS A 111 12.37 -16.60 4.89
C LYS A 111 13.42 -17.04 5.91
N GLU A 112 13.09 -18.03 6.74
CA GLU A 112 14.01 -18.56 7.74
C GLU A 112 15.27 -19.17 7.10
N ALA A 113 15.12 -20.05 6.08
CA ALA A 113 16.23 -20.72 5.43
C ALA A 113 17.18 -19.75 4.71
N MET A 114 16.64 -18.66 4.14
CA MET A 114 17.40 -17.68 3.37
C MET A 114 17.80 -16.44 4.18
N ASP A 115 17.46 -16.35 5.46
CA ASP A 115 17.63 -15.15 6.30
C ASP A 115 17.01 -13.89 5.65
N LEU A 116 15.82 -14.04 5.08
CA LEU A 116 15.12 -12.90 4.47
C LEU A 116 14.41 -12.09 5.55
N THR A 117 14.65 -10.80 5.56
CA THR A 117 13.89 -9.90 6.42
C THR A 117 12.46 -9.74 5.90
N PHE A 118 12.33 -9.61 4.57
CA PHE A 118 11.06 -9.35 3.93
C PHE A 118 11.01 -9.92 2.51
N SER A 119 9.83 -10.26 2.02
CA SER A 119 9.63 -10.65 0.62
C SER A 119 8.34 -10.08 0.07
N LEU A 120 8.34 -9.72 -1.20
CA LEU A 120 7.20 -9.17 -1.92
C LEU A 120 6.89 -9.97 -3.17
N HIS A 121 5.61 -10.17 -3.40
CA HIS A 121 5.08 -10.75 -4.63
C HIS A 121 4.30 -9.68 -5.40
N PRO A 122 4.82 -9.14 -6.52
CA PRO A 122 4.23 -8.00 -7.22
C PRO A 122 2.78 -8.23 -7.67
N ASP A 123 2.46 -9.44 -8.16
CA ASP A 123 1.11 -9.79 -8.61
C ASP A 123 0.12 -9.85 -7.42
N TYR A 124 0.59 -10.27 -6.24
CA TYR A 124 -0.22 -10.30 -5.02
C TYR A 124 -0.44 -8.88 -4.47
N VAL A 125 0.61 -8.06 -4.41
CA VAL A 125 0.53 -6.63 -4.01
C VAL A 125 -0.48 -5.88 -4.89
N MET A 126 -0.44 -6.13 -6.21
CA MET A 126 -1.40 -5.55 -7.16
C MET A 126 -2.82 -6.02 -6.88
N ALA A 127 -3.02 -7.32 -6.62
CA ALA A 127 -4.33 -7.88 -6.32
C ALA A 127 -4.92 -7.35 -5.01
N GLU A 128 -4.10 -7.22 -3.96
CA GLU A 128 -4.52 -6.60 -2.70
C GLU A 128 -4.98 -5.16 -2.90
N GLU A 129 -4.21 -4.35 -3.65
CA GLU A 129 -4.56 -2.96 -3.88
C GLU A 129 -5.88 -2.83 -4.68
N ILE A 130 -6.03 -3.62 -5.76
CA ILE A 130 -7.29 -3.66 -6.50
C ILE A 130 -8.47 -4.07 -5.60
N SER A 131 -8.28 -5.09 -4.76
CA SER A 131 -9.32 -5.55 -3.83
C SER A 131 -9.75 -4.44 -2.86
N ARG A 132 -8.81 -3.65 -2.33
CA ARG A 132 -9.08 -2.50 -1.46
C ARG A 132 -9.85 -1.41 -2.19
N VAL A 133 -9.40 -1.04 -3.39
CA VAL A 133 -10.06 -0.02 -4.21
C VAL A 133 -11.50 -0.43 -4.57
N LEU A 134 -11.73 -1.71 -4.83
CA LEU A 134 -13.08 -2.25 -5.08
C LEU A 134 -13.97 -2.25 -3.83
N GLN A 135 -13.38 -2.45 -2.65
CA GLN A 135 -14.12 -2.41 -1.37
C GLN A 135 -14.59 -1.00 -1.01
N PHE A 136 -13.83 0.02 -1.41
CA PHE A 136 -14.12 1.43 -1.13
C PHE A 136 -14.21 2.25 -2.42
N PRO A 137 -15.28 2.10 -3.24
CA PRO A 137 -15.35 2.75 -4.55
C PRO A 137 -15.31 4.29 -4.52
N ALA A 138 -15.67 4.89 -3.38
CA ALA A 138 -15.59 6.34 -3.16
C ALA A 138 -14.20 6.81 -2.69
N ALA A 139 -13.31 5.89 -2.32
CA ALA A 139 -11.99 6.24 -1.85
C ALA A 139 -11.08 6.68 -3.00
N THR A 140 -10.30 7.71 -2.73
CA THR A 140 -9.16 8.09 -3.58
C THR A 140 -7.91 7.31 -3.18
N ARG A 141 -7.80 6.93 -1.89
CA ARG A 141 -6.67 6.19 -1.35
C ARG A 141 -7.07 5.33 -0.16
N VAL A 142 -6.44 4.17 0.00
CA VAL A 142 -6.64 3.28 1.15
C VAL A 142 -5.27 2.80 1.64
N GLU A 143 -4.94 3.12 2.90
CA GLU A 143 -3.71 2.67 3.55
C GLU A 143 -4.05 1.57 4.56
N SER A 144 -3.30 0.47 4.51
CA SER A 144 -3.42 -0.65 5.44
C SER A 144 -2.10 -0.88 6.14
N PHE A 145 -2.17 -1.14 7.42
CA PHE A 145 -0.99 -1.39 8.26
C PHE A 145 -0.82 -2.90 8.48
N PRO A 146 0.43 -3.40 8.51
CA PRO A 146 0.70 -4.80 8.81
C PRO A 146 0.06 -5.21 10.15
N ASP A 147 -0.57 -6.38 10.17
CA ASP A 147 -1.19 -6.96 11.38
C ASP A 147 -2.23 -6.06 12.09
N CYS A 148 -2.75 -5.03 11.43
CA CYS A 148 -3.76 -4.12 11.93
C CYS A 148 -5.06 -4.26 11.13
N GLU A 149 -6.19 -4.47 11.83
CA GLU A 149 -7.51 -4.52 11.19
C GLU A 149 -8.07 -3.13 10.83
N GLN A 150 -7.37 -2.07 11.24
CA GLN A 150 -7.74 -0.69 10.92
C GLN A 150 -7.11 -0.28 9.58
N GLU A 151 -7.90 0.40 8.78
CA GLU A 151 -7.48 1.03 7.53
C GLU A 151 -7.64 2.54 7.65
N ILE A 152 -6.84 3.29 6.90
CA ILE A 152 -7.06 4.72 6.70
C ILE A 152 -7.55 4.92 5.28
N VAL A 153 -8.77 5.43 5.14
CA VAL A 153 -9.41 5.68 3.84
C VAL A 153 -9.52 7.16 3.60
N THR A 154 -8.95 7.63 2.51
CA THR A 154 -9.01 9.02 2.07
C THR A 154 -10.06 9.17 0.97
N PHE A 155 -10.95 10.14 1.10
CA PHE A 155 -11.99 10.41 0.10
C PHE A 155 -12.41 11.88 0.13
N ARG A 156 -12.97 12.36 -0.98
CA ARG A 156 -13.47 13.73 -1.11
C ARG A 156 -14.95 13.80 -0.74
N ILE A 157 -15.33 14.84 0.01
CA ILE A 157 -16.73 15.09 0.36
C ILE A 157 -17.44 15.67 -0.86
N GLU A 158 -18.35 14.89 -1.45
CA GLU A 158 -19.16 15.30 -2.60
C GLU A 158 -20.31 16.22 -2.18
N GLU A 159 -20.87 16.95 -3.14
CA GLU A 159 -22.05 17.78 -2.94
C GLU A 159 -23.25 16.93 -2.51
N GLY A 160 -24.00 17.41 -1.52
CA GLY A 160 -25.14 16.66 -0.96
C GLY A 160 -24.76 15.58 0.09
N SER A 161 -23.47 15.45 0.45
CA SER A 161 -23.06 14.55 1.51
C SER A 161 -23.66 14.94 2.86
N LYS A 162 -24.10 13.92 3.62
CA LYS A 162 -24.61 14.10 4.98
C LYS A 162 -23.54 14.50 5.99
N LEU A 163 -22.27 14.54 5.58
CA LEU A 163 -21.12 14.92 6.41
C LEU A 163 -20.98 16.43 6.53
N THR A 164 -21.51 17.18 5.55
CA THR A 164 -21.36 18.65 5.48
C THR A 164 -22.10 19.33 6.62
N GLY A 165 -21.43 20.33 7.24
CA GLY A 165 -22.01 21.16 8.31
C GLY A 165 -22.08 20.49 9.68
N ILE A 166 -21.44 19.31 9.88
CA ILE A 166 -21.43 18.60 11.16
C ILE A 166 -20.07 18.79 11.84
N PRO A 167 -20.03 19.26 13.11
CA PRO A 167 -18.83 19.19 13.92
C PRO A 167 -18.41 17.73 14.18
N LEU A 168 -17.10 17.43 14.10
CA LEU A 168 -16.59 16.05 14.18
C LEU A 168 -16.99 15.34 15.49
N ARG A 169 -17.07 16.04 16.61
CA ARG A 169 -17.55 15.48 17.90
C ARG A 169 -18.93 14.85 17.83
N HIS A 170 -19.77 15.26 16.87
CA HIS A 170 -21.13 14.73 16.69
C HIS A 170 -21.22 13.67 15.58
N LEU A 171 -20.13 13.43 14.84
CA LEU A 171 -20.10 12.56 13.67
C LEU A 171 -20.46 11.12 14.03
N SER A 172 -19.78 10.55 15.03
CA SER A 172 -20.02 9.17 15.48
C SER A 172 -21.43 8.95 16.01
N GLY A 173 -21.99 9.94 16.73
CA GLY A 173 -23.35 9.89 17.27
C GLY A 173 -24.42 9.94 16.16
N ARG A 174 -24.22 10.75 15.12
CA ARG A 174 -25.16 10.88 13.99
C ARG A 174 -25.14 9.69 13.05
N LEU A 175 -23.96 9.14 12.78
CA LEU A 175 -23.79 8.06 11.82
C LEU A 175 -23.82 6.66 12.44
N GLY A 176 -23.79 6.59 13.79
CA GLY A 176 -23.83 5.31 14.52
C GLY A 176 -22.59 4.44 14.30
N GLN A 177 -21.47 5.03 13.84
CA GLN A 177 -20.24 4.31 13.53
C GLN A 177 -19.06 4.91 14.28
N LYS A 178 -18.22 4.01 14.82
CA LYS A 178 -16.94 4.41 15.45
C LYS A 178 -15.86 4.54 14.38
N VAL A 179 -15.76 5.73 13.78
CA VAL A 179 -14.67 6.12 12.88
C VAL A 179 -14.03 7.38 13.42
N LEU A 180 -12.76 7.59 13.14
CA LEU A 180 -12.01 8.76 13.56
C LEU A 180 -11.50 9.48 12.31
N VAL A 181 -11.71 10.79 12.21
CA VAL A 181 -11.16 11.63 11.14
C VAL A 181 -9.72 11.96 11.50
N CYS A 182 -8.76 11.49 10.69
CA CYS A 182 -7.34 11.62 10.94
C CYS A 182 -6.76 12.90 10.36
N SER A 183 -7.20 13.28 9.16
CA SER A 183 -6.74 14.50 8.49
C SER A 183 -7.84 15.11 7.63
N VAL A 184 -7.72 16.40 7.38
CA VAL A 184 -8.57 17.14 6.45
C VAL A 184 -7.68 18.04 5.61
N GLU A 185 -7.88 17.97 4.27
CA GLU A 185 -7.33 18.95 3.32
C GLU A 185 -8.47 19.84 2.84
N ARG A 186 -8.25 21.16 2.90
CA ARG A 186 -9.13 22.19 2.34
C ARG A 186 -8.27 23.27 1.70
N ASP A 187 -8.51 23.55 0.43
CA ASP A 187 -7.81 24.60 -0.33
C ASP A 187 -6.28 24.41 -0.32
N GLY A 188 -5.80 23.18 -0.40
CA GLY A 188 -4.38 22.83 -0.36
C GLY A 188 -3.73 22.91 1.03
N GLN A 189 -4.52 23.15 2.09
CA GLN A 189 -4.03 23.16 3.46
C GLN A 189 -4.45 21.89 4.21
N TYR A 190 -3.47 21.15 4.66
CA TYR A 190 -3.66 19.92 5.45
C TYR A 190 -3.61 20.21 6.94
N ARG A 191 -4.47 19.54 7.70
CA ARG A 191 -4.51 19.63 9.17
C ARG A 191 -5.07 18.39 9.82
N ILE A 192 -4.70 18.15 11.05
CA ILE A 192 -5.37 17.21 11.95
C ILE A 192 -6.50 17.97 12.63
N PRO A 193 -7.78 17.61 12.37
CA PRO A 193 -8.91 18.36 12.89
C PRO A 193 -9.17 18.04 14.36
N ASP A 194 -9.68 19.01 15.10
CA ASP A 194 -10.25 18.81 16.44
C ASP A 194 -11.75 18.47 16.39
N GLY A 195 -12.35 18.21 17.54
CA GLY A 195 -13.76 17.83 17.62
C GLY A 195 -14.74 18.94 17.19
N ASP A 196 -14.32 20.20 17.16
CA ASP A 196 -15.13 21.36 16.76
C ASP A 196 -15.05 21.66 15.26
N TYR A 197 -14.13 20.99 14.57
CA TYR A 197 -13.97 21.17 13.12
C TYR A 197 -15.22 20.77 12.35
N VAL A 198 -15.66 21.65 11.44
CA VAL A 198 -16.84 21.42 10.59
C VAL A 198 -16.41 21.06 9.18
N LEU A 199 -16.86 19.89 8.71
CA LEU A 199 -16.59 19.40 7.36
C LEU A 199 -17.43 20.15 6.32
N ASN A 200 -16.83 20.45 5.17
CA ASN A 200 -17.48 21.09 4.02
C ASN A 200 -17.39 20.23 2.78
N THR A 201 -18.25 20.52 1.81
CA THR A 201 -18.14 19.97 0.45
C THR A 201 -16.80 20.35 -0.16
N GLY A 202 -16.15 19.39 -0.84
CA GLY A 202 -14.82 19.57 -1.43
C GLY A 202 -13.66 19.18 -0.53
N ASP A 203 -13.85 19.09 0.81
CA ASP A 203 -12.80 18.61 1.71
C ASP A 203 -12.36 17.20 1.31
N LEU A 204 -11.04 16.98 1.26
CA LEU A 204 -10.45 15.64 1.19
C LEU A 204 -10.15 15.19 2.61
N ILE A 205 -10.78 14.12 3.06
CA ILE A 205 -10.66 13.65 4.45
C ILE A 205 -10.09 12.25 4.51
N SER A 206 -9.21 11.99 5.48
CA SER A 206 -8.75 10.65 5.81
C SER A 206 -9.42 10.18 7.09
N ILE A 207 -10.05 9.02 7.05
CA ILE A 207 -10.76 8.43 8.20
C ILE A 207 -10.18 7.06 8.52
N THR A 208 -10.12 6.69 9.81
CA THR A 208 -9.72 5.35 10.22
C THR A 208 -10.86 4.56 10.85
N GLY A 209 -10.82 3.26 10.64
CA GLY A 209 -11.78 2.30 11.17
C GLY A 209 -11.51 0.90 10.64
N THR A 210 -12.21 -0.10 11.17
CA THR A 210 -12.20 -1.43 10.53
C THR A 210 -12.93 -1.37 9.20
N SER A 211 -12.57 -2.23 8.23
CA SER A 211 -13.22 -2.30 6.90
C SER A 211 -14.76 -2.36 7.02
N ALA A 212 -15.28 -3.09 8.04
CA ALA A 212 -16.71 -3.18 8.29
C ALA A 212 -17.31 -1.86 8.82
N ALA A 213 -16.61 -1.14 9.70
CA ALA A 213 -17.06 0.16 10.22
C ALA A 213 -17.02 1.23 9.12
N LEU A 214 -15.96 1.25 8.33
CA LEU A 214 -15.80 2.16 7.19
C LEU A 214 -16.89 1.95 6.14
N ARG A 215 -17.21 0.71 5.77
CA ARG A 215 -18.33 0.42 4.85
C ARG A 215 -19.65 0.96 5.38
N ARG A 216 -19.98 0.72 6.65
CA ARG A 216 -21.20 1.27 7.26
C ARG A 216 -21.21 2.78 7.33
N PHE A 217 -20.03 3.38 7.59
CA PHE A 217 -19.85 4.82 7.58
C PHE A 217 -20.19 5.41 6.21
N PHE A 218 -19.60 4.89 5.12
CA PHE A 218 -19.87 5.36 3.76
C PHE A 218 -21.35 5.26 3.38
N ILE A 219 -22.02 4.16 3.76
CA ILE A 219 -23.47 3.99 3.56
C ILE A 219 -24.23 5.09 4.31
N SER A 220 -23.94 5.31 5.60
CA SER A 220 -24.62 6.28 6.46
C SER A 220 -24.38 7.71 6.02
N ALA A 221 -23.16 8.01 5.56
CA ALA A 221 -22.76 9.31 5.05
C ALA A 221 -23.41 9.69 3.70
N GLY A 222 -23.99 8.71 3.01
CA GLY A 222 -24.51 8.89 1.65
C GLY A 222 -23.42 9.01 0.58
N ALA A 223 -22.16 8.72 0.97
CA ALA A 223 -21.00 8.71 0.06
C ALA A 223 -20.77 7.35 -0.61
N TYR A 224 -21.69 6.41 -0.40
CA TYR A 224 -21.57 5.07 -0.95
C TYR A 224 -22.10 5.03 -2.37
N LYS A 225 -21.21 5.02 -3.35
CA LYS A 225 -21.51 4.45 -4.65
C LYS A 225 -21.87 2.98 -4.42
N LYS A 226 -22.85 2.45 -5.13
CA LYS A 226 -23.34 1.07 -5.01
C LYS A 226 -22.22 0.05 -4.71
N PRO A 227 -22.37 -0.85 -3.71
CA PRO A 227 -21.32 -1.82 -3.41
C PRO A 227 -21.00 -2.66 -4.63
N VAL A 228 -19.73 -2.90 -4.85
CA VAL A 228 -19.27 -3.79 -5.91
C VAL A 228 -19.69 -5.22 -5.54
N ARG A 229 -20.57 -5.81 -6.34
CA ARG A 229 -21.06 -7.19 -6.20
C ARG A 229 -20.61 -8.08 -7.34
N ASN A 230 -20.37 -7.50 -8.51
CA ASN A 230 -19.90 -8.23 -9.67
C ASN A 230 -18.79 -7.44 -10.35
N VAL A 231 -17.71 -8.15 -10.70
CA VAL A 231 -16.52 -7.58 -11.31
C VAL A 231 -16.16 -8.38 -12.56
N ILE A 232 -15.87 -7.66 -13.63
CA ILE A 232 -15.29 -8.26 -14.84
C ILE A 232 -13.78 -7.98 -14.84
N LEU A 233 -12.97 -9.03 -14.88
CA LEU A 233 -11.53 -8.98 -15.04
C LEU A 233 -11.16 -9.26 -16.48
N LEU A 234 -10.47 -8.34 -17.12
CA LEU A 234 -9.95 -8.51 -18.46
C LEU A 234 -8.48 -8.94 -18.42
N GLY A 235 -8.23 -10.18 -18.81
CA GLY A 235 -6.93 -10.83 -18.76
C GLY A 235 -6.75 -11.72 -17.52
N GLY A 236 -6.48 -13.01 -17.78
CA GLY A 236 -6.26 -14.06 -16.77
C GLY A 236 -4.84 -14.10 -16.23
N SER A 237 -4.25 -12.96 -15.88
CA SER A 237 -2.89 -12.85 -15.32
C SER A 237 -2.76 -13.53 -13.94
N ARG A 238 -1.54 -13.60 -13.39
CA ARG A 238 -1.33 -14.06 -11.99
C ARG A 238 -2.04 -13.15 -10.99
N ALA A 239 -2.01 -11.85 -11.24
CA ALA A 239 -2.75 -10.89 -10.40
C ALA A 239 -4.27 -11.16 -10.44
N ALA A 240 -4.84 -11.56 -11.58
CA ALA A 240 -6.26 -11.93 -11.66
C ALA A 240 -6.59 -13.15 -10.78
N VAL A 241 -5.69 -14.15 -10.71
CA VAL A 241 -5.87 -15.32 -9.83
C VAL A 241 -5.89 -14.90 -8.36
N HIS A 242 -4.91 -14.12 -7.92
CA HIS A 242 -4.86 -13.63 -6.54
C HIS A 242 -6.06 -12.75 -6.20
N LEU A 243 -6.44 -11.85 -7.12
CA LEU A 243 -7.59 -10.97 -6.93
C LEU A 243 -8.89 -11.76 -6.79
N THR A 244 -9.10 -12.78 -7.64
CA THR A 244 -10.29 -13.64 -7.56
C THR A 244 -10.39 -14.32 -6.20
N ASN A 245 -9.29 -14.89 -5.69
CA ASN A 245 -9.26 -15.52 -4.38
C ASN A 245 -9.55 -14.52 -3.23
N LEU A 246 -9.05 -13.28 -3.32
CA LEU A 246 -9.34 -12.24 -2.34
C LEU A 246 -10.81 -11.81 -2.38
N LEU A 247 -11.40 -11.68 -3.57
CA LEU A 247 -12.79 -11.27 -3.76
C LEU A 247 -13.78 -12.35 -3.37
N GLU A 248 -13.44 -13.64 -3.52
CA GLU A 248 -14.26 -14.76 -3.07
C GLU A 248 -14.65 -14.62 -1.60
N SER A 249 -13.70 -14.29 -0.74
CA SER A 249 -13.92 -14.11 0.70
C SER A 249 -14.88 -12.97 1.03
N THR A 250 -15.10 -12.04 0.09
CA THR A 250 -15.97 -10.86 0.24
C THR A 250 -17.35 -11.05 -0.39
N GLY A 251 -17.59 -12.19 -1.07
CA GLY A 251 -18.86 -12.50 -1.73
C GLY A 251 -19.09 -11.67 -3.01
N VAL A 252 -18.02 -11.30 -3.71
CA VAL A 252 -18.07 -10.62 -5.01
C VAL A 252 -18.00 -11.66 -6.12
N ASP A 253 -18.95 -11.63 -7.05
CA ASP A 253 -18.95 -12.48 -8.24
C ASP A 253 -17.91 -11.99 -9.24
N VAL A 254 -17.06 -12.90 -9.72
CA VAL A 254 -15.96 -12.59 -10.63
C VAL A 254 -16.16 -13.26 -11.98
N THR A 255 -16.12 -12.48 -13.05
CA THR A 255 -16.06 -12.95 -14.45
C THR A 255 -14.70 -12.62 -15.03
N ILE A 256 -13.98 -13.61 -15.57
CA ILE A 256 -12.68 -13.43 -16.22
C ILE A 256 -12.83 -13.62 -17.72
N ILE A 257 -12.41 -12.64 -18.51
CA ILE A 257 -12.33 -12.72 -19.97
C ILE A 257 -10.87 -12.86 -20.36
N GLU A 258 -10.50 -14.02 -20.92
CA GLU A 258 -9.13 -14.34 -21.32
C GLU A 258 -9.13 -14.92 -22.74
N LYS A 259 -8.18 -14.50 -23.57
CA LYS A 259 -8.14 -14.92 -24.98
C LYS A 259 -7.36 -16.21 -25.25
N ASP A 260 -6.40 -16.56 -24.38
CA ASP A 260 -5.60 -17.77 -24.53
C ASP A 260 -6.35 -19.00 -23.99
N PRO A 261 -6.72 -19.98 -24.83
CA PRO A 261 -7.43 -21.18 -24.42
C PRO A 261 -6.67 -22.01 -23.36
N LYS A 262 -5.34 -22.06 -23.43
CA LYS A 262 -4.53 -22.79 -22.44
C LYS A 262 -4.62 -22.11 -21.08
N ARG A 263 -4.61 -20.78 -21.08
CA ARG A 263 -4.76 -20.00 -19.86
C ARG A 263 -6.17 -20.12 -19.29
N CYS A 264 -7.21 -20.12 -20.13
CA CYS A 264 -8.59 -20.37 -19.71
C CYS A 264 -8.74 -21.72 -19.00
N ASN A 265 -8.19 -22.78 -19.54
CA ASN A 265 -8.22 -24.10 -18.90
C ASN A 265 -7.51 -24.09 -17.54
N TYR A 266 -6.32 -23.51 -17.47
CA TYR A 266 -5.58 -23.36 -16.22
C TYR A 266 -6.40 -22.60 -15.14
N LEU A 267 -7.09 -21.55 -15.53
CA LEU A 267 -7.92 -20.75 -14.61
C LEU A 267 -9.15 -21.55 -14.14
N ALA A 268 -9.82 -22.25 -15.05
CA ALA A 268 -11.00 -23.07 -14.74
C ALA A 268 -10.69 -24.23 -13.78
N GLU A 269 -9.48 -24.77 -13.83
CA GLU A 269 -9.03 -25.82 -12.90
C GLU A 269 -8.77 -25.28 -11.48
N ARG A 270 -8.35 -24.02 -11.35
CA ARG A 270 -7.91 -23.42 -10.09
C ARG A 270 -8.94 -22.54 -9.41
N LEU A 271 -9.80 -21.87 -10.17
CA LEU A 271 -10.78 -20.90 -9.68
C LEU A 271 -12.18 -21.49 -9.77
N LYS A 272 -12.70 -21.99 -8.65
CA LYS A 272 -14.01 -22.68 -8.59
C LYS A 272 -15.20 -21.72 -8.61
N TYR A 273 -14.98 -20.45 -8.28
CA TYR A 273 -16.04 -19.46 -8.05
C TYR A 273 -16.03 -18.31 -9.06
N ALA A 274 -15.18 -18.40 -10.09
CA ALA A 274 -15.14 -17.42 -11.16
C ALA A 274 -15.71 -18.00 -12.47
N ASP A 275 -16.46 -17.19 -13.19
CA ASP A 275 -16.90 -17.50 -14.54
C ASP A 275 -15.79 -17.18 -15.54
N ILE A 276 -15.27 -18.19 -16.24
CA ILE A 276 -14.17 -18.03 -17.18
C ILE A 276 -14.71 -18.02 -18.62
N HIS A 277 -14.52 -16.92 -19.33
CA HIS A 277 -14.89 -16.77 -20.74
C HIS A 277 -13.66 -16.72 -21.63
N CYS A 278 -13.50 -17.73 -22.49
CA CYS A 278 -12.41 -17.78 -23.47
C CYS A 278 -12.80 -16.96 -24.71
N ALA A 279 -12.44 -15.67 -24.70
CA ALA A 279 -12.79 -14.72 -25.75
C ALA A 279 -11.82 -13.53 -25.79
N ASP A 280 -11.79 -12.82 -26.92
CA ASP A 280 -11.03 -11.59 -27.03
C ASP A 280 -11.85 -10.41 -26.48
N GLY A 281 -11.41 -9.82 -25.39
CA GLY A 281 -12.05 -8.66 -24.79
C GLY A 281 -11.92 -7.35 -25.58
N ALA A 282 -11.17 -7.32 -26.70
CA ALA A 282 -11.20 -6.20 -27.65
C ALA A 282 -12.53 -6.15 -28.41
N ASP A 283 -13.20 -7.28 -28.53
CA ASP A 283 -14.53 -7.31 -29.10
C ASP A 283 -15.54 -6.76 -28.09
N THR A 284 -16.06 -5.56 -28.38
CA THR A 284 -17.06 -4.92 -27.54
C THR A 284 -18.35 -5.73 -27.45
N GLY A 285 -18.66 -6.57 -28.44
CA GLY A 285 -19.77 -7.52 -28.39
C GLY A 285 -19.58 -8.57 -27.30
N VAL A 286 -18.34 -9.06 -27.10
CA VAL A 286 -17.99 -9.97 -26.00
C VAL A 286 -18.22 -9.28 -24.66
N LEU A 287 -17.77 -8.05 -24.49
CA LEU A 287 -17.97 -7.29 -23.25
C LEU A 287 -19.45 -7.05 -22.96
N GLN A 288 -20.24 -6.73 -23.98
CA GLN A 288 -21.69 -6.55 -23.84
C GLN A 288 -22.40 -7.86 -23.49
N ALA A 289 -22.03 -8.97 -24.15
CA ALA A 289 -22.60 -10.29 -23.87
C ALA A 289 -22.29 -10.75 -22.42
N ASN A 290 -21.14 -10.35 -21.89
CA ASN A 290 -20.75 -10.60 -20.50
C ASN A 290 -21.22 -9.52 -19.51
N GLY A 291 -22.14 -8.64 -19.94
CA GLY A 291 -22.87 -7.75 -19.04
C GLY A 291 -22.09 -6.54 -18.54
N ILE A 292 -21.13 -5.99 -19.31
CA ILE A 292 -20.34 -4.82 -18.92
C ILE A 292 -21.21 -3.64 -18.45
N SER A 293 -22.38 -3.39 -19.07
CA SER A 293 -23.30 -2.32 -18.68
C SER A 293 -23.98 -2.53 -17.31
N ARG A 294 -23.87 -3.71 -16.74
CA ARG A 294 -24.43 -4.07 -15.43
C ARG A 294 -23.34 -4.39 -14.41
N ALA A 295 -22.08 -4.41 -14.85
CA ALA A 295 -20.95 -4.65 -13.96
C ALA A 295 -20.78 -3.50 -12.96
N ASP A 296 -20.57 -3.84 -11.70
CA ASP A 296 -20.24 -2.86 -10.66
C ASP A 296 -18.76 -2.45 -10.73
N GLY A 297 -17.89 -3.40 -11.15
CA GLY A 297 -16.47 -3.17 -11.34
C GLY A 297 -15.93 -3.73 -12.65
N PHE A 298 -14.93 -3.08 -13.22
CA PHE A 298 -14.20 -3.54 -14.40
C PHE A 298 -12.71 -3.34 -14.19
N VAL A 299 -11.91 -4.39 -14.32
CA VAL A 299 -10.47 -4.35 -14.06
C VAL A 299 -9.70 -4.89 -15.25
N THR A 300 -8.78 -4.11 -15.81
CA THR A 300 -7.92 -4.54 -16.91
C THR A 300 -6.56 -4.99 -16.41
N LEU A 301 -6.18 -6.25 -16.70
CA LEU A 301 -4.99 -6.92 -16.18
C LEU A 301 -4.14 -7.57 -17.30
N THR A 302 -4.30 -7.11 -18.54
CA THR A 302 -3.53 -7.67 -19.68
C THR A 302 -2.06 -7.24 -19.65
N GLY A 303 -1.27 -7.74 -20.59
CA GLY A 303 0.14 -7.36 -20.75
C GLY A 303 0.39 -6.03 -21.49
N PHE A 304 -0.66 -5.40 -22.04
CA PHE A 304 -0.55 -4.23 -22.93
C PHE A 304 -1.24 -3.02 -22.31
N ASP A 305 -0.48 -2.00 -21.98
CA ASP A 305 -0.96 -0.83 -21.25
C ASP A 305 -1.98 -0.03 -22.06
N GLU A 306 -1.72 0.19 -23.35
CA GLU A 306 -2.62 0.93 -24.26
C GLU A 306 -3.99 0.25 -24.35
N TYR A 307 -3.96 -1.07 -24.39
CA TYR A 307 -5.17 -1.90 -24.45
C TYR A 307 -5.96 -1.81 -23.14
N ASN A 308 -5.25 -1.91 -22.01
CA ASN A 308 -5.85 -1.76 -20.69
C ASN A 308 -6.52 -0.40 -20.53
N ILE A 309 -5.85 0.68 -20.94
CA ILE A 309 -6.34 2.05 -20.81
C ILE A 309 -7.59 2.26 -21.68
N ILE A 310 -7.53 1.87 -22.97
CA ILE A 310 -8.65 2.08 -23.92
C ILE A 310 -9.90 1.33 -23.46
N LEU A 311 -9.75 0.08 -23.01
CA LEU A 311 -10.90 -0.71 -22.57
C LEU A 311 -11.44 -0.26 -21.21
N ALA A 312 -10.59 0.26 -20.34
CA ALA A 312 -11.03 0.89 -19.11
C ALA A 312 -11.82 2.18 -19.38
N MET A 313 -11.39 3.02 -20.33
CA MET A 313 -12.15 4.19 -20.77
C MET A 313 -13.50 3.80 -21.39
N TYR A 314 -13.54 2.73 -22.18
CA TYR A 314 -14.78 2.19 -22.70
C TYR A 314 -15.73 1.73 -21.59
N ALA A 315 -15.24 1.00 -20.59
CA ALA A 315 -16.04 0.55 -19.46
C ALA A 315 -16.61 1.74 -18.65
N SER A 316 -15.80 2.79 -18.43
CA SER A 316 -16.27 4.02 -17.80
C SER A 316 -17.38 4.70 -18.60
N LYS A 317 -17.24 4.76 -19.94
CA LYS A 317 -18.30 5.28 -20.83
C LYS A 317 -19.59 4.46 -20.77
N MET A 318 -19.47 3.14 -20.54
CA MET A 318 -20.64 2.26 -20.37
C MET A 318 -21.31 2.40 -19.01
N GLY A 319 -20.79 3.23 -18.11
CA GLY A 319 -21.36 3.51 -16.80
C GLY A 319 -21.00 2.50 -15.71
N VAL A 320 -19.92 1.74 -15.89
CA VAL A 320 -19.40 0.86 -14.81
C VAL A 320 -19.02 1.71 -13.59
N GLY A 321 -19.46 1.27 -12.42
CA GLY A 321 -19.35 2.05 -11.18
C GLY A 321 -17.90 2.27 -10.71
N LYS A 322 -17.00 1.29 -10.89
CA LYS A 322 -15.58 1.37 -10.56
C LYS A 322 -14.74 0.73 -11.66
N VAL A 323 -13.79 1.48 -12.21
CA VAL A 323 -12.92 1.02 -13.29
C VAL A 323 -11.46 1.13 -12.84
N ILE A 324 -10.71 0.02 -12.98
CA ILE A 324 -9.30 -0.03 -12.59
C ILE A 324 -8.47 -0.52 -13.77
N SER A 325 -7.41 0.21 -14.11
CA SER A 325 -6.49 -0.16 -15.18
C SER A 325 -5.10 -0.45 -14.64
N LYS A 326 -4.55 -1.63 -15.00
CA LYS A 326 -3.14 -1.90 -14.78
C LYS A 326 -2.31 -1.19 -15.85
N VAL A 327 -1.35 -0.38 -15.41
CA VAL A 327 -0.43 0.37 -16.28
C VAL A 327 1.01 0.13 -15.81
N ASN A 328 1.86 -0.39 -16.69
CA ASN A 328 3.26 -0.68 -16.36
C ASN A 328 4.21 0.46 -16.71
N ASN A 329 3.83 1.33 -17.63
CA ASN A 329 4.66 2.43 -18.07
C ASN A 329 4.36 3.70 -17.27
N GLN A 330 5.35 4.17 -16.51
CA GLN A 330 5.21 5.37 -15.68
C GLN A 330 4.79 6.60 -16.48
N LYS A 331 5.30 6.76 -17.71
CA LYS A 331 4.92 7.90 -18.57
C LYS A 331 3.42 7.91 -18.91
N PHE A 332 2.80 6.72 -19.03
CA PHE A 332 1.36 6.64 -19.23
C PHE A 332 0.60 7.02 -17.96
N LEU A 333 1.09 6.61 -16.78
CA LEU A 333 0.48 7.04 -15.51
C LEU A 333 0.49 8.55 -15.37
N ASP A 334 1.64 9.18 -15.61
CA ASP A 334 1.80 10.63 -15.53
C ASP A 334 0.84 11.37 -16.50
N MET A 335 0.63 10.79 -17.71
CA MET A 335 -0.32 11.33 -18.69
C MET A 335 -1.78 11.09 -18.33
N LEU A 336 -2.09 10.09 -17.52
CA LEU A 336 -3.45 9.69 -17.18
C LEU A 336 -3.99 10.41 -15.94
N GLU A 337 -3.12 11.02 -15.13
CA GLU A 337 -3.48 11.62 -13.85
C GLU A 337 -4.67 12.60 -13.96
N ASP A 338 -4.72 13.40 -15.04
CA ASP A 338 -5.80 14.37 -15.28
C ASP A 338 -6.90 13.88 -16.25
N VAL A 339 -6.66 12.79 -16.98
CA VAL A 339 -7.52 12.38 -18.11
C VAL A 339 -8.27 11.08 -17.87
N PHE A 340 -7.71 10.20 -17.03
CA PHE A 340 -8.32 8.91 -16.76
C PHE A 340 -9.48 9.05 -15.77
N PRO A 341 -10.66 8.53 -16.12
CA PRO A 341 -11.88 8.81 -15.33
C PRO A 341 -11.95 8.07 -14.00
N ASP A 342 -11.01 7.20 -13.69
CA ASP A 342 -11.03 6.38 -12.46
C ASP A 342 -9.61 6.04 -11.97
N THR A 343 -9.27 4.78 -11.71
CA THR A 343 -8.03 4.36 -11.04
C THR A 343 -7.06 3.66 -11.99
N ALA A 344 -5.86 4.21 -12.15
CA ALA A 344 -4.74 3.56 -12.83
C ALA A 344 -3.70 3.11 -11.78
N LEU A 345 -3.27 1.84 -11.83
CA LEU A 345 -2.35 1.26 -10.86
C LEU A 345 -1.12 0.66 -11.56
N SER A 346 0.07 0.90 -11.00
CA SER A 346 1.32 0.31 -11.45
C SER A 346 1.85 -0.71 -10.45
N PRO A 347 2.05 -1.97 -10.85
CA PRO A 347 2.67 -2.96 -9.98
C PRO A 347 4.06 -2.54 -9.49
N GLN A 348 4.82 -1.83 -10.34
CA GLN A 348 6.16 -1.35 -10.01
C GLN A 348 6.12 -0.26 -8.95
N ALA A 349 5.22 0.72 -9.10
CA ALA A 349 5.05 1.80 -8.14
C ALA A 349 4.56 1.26 -6.77
N LEU A 350 3.60 0.34 -6.78
CA LEU A 350 3.09 -0.29 -5.54
C LEU A 350 4.18 -1.05 -4.78
N VAL A 351 5.04 -1.80 -5.50
CA VAL A 351 6.16 -2.51 -4.86
C VAL A 351 7.20 -1.51 -4.33
N ALA A 352 7.53 -0.47 -5.11
CA ALA A 352 8.49 0.55 -4.69
C ALA A 352 8.00 1.29 -3.44
N GLU A 353 6.72 1.67 -3.38
CA GLU A 353 6.14 2.33 -2.21
C GLU A 353 6.13 1.43 -0.96
N ARG A 354 5.85 0.12 -1.11
CA ARG A 354 5.95 -0.82 0.02
C ARG A 354 7.35 -0.93 0.57
N ILE A 355 8.36 -0.98 -0.30
CA ILE A 355 9.76 -1.02 0.10
C ILE A 355 10.17 0.31 0.74
N ALA A 356 9.72 1.42 0.19
CA ALA A 356 9.99 2.74 0.75
C ALA A 356 9.38 2.90 2.15
N GLY A 357 8.15 2.44 2.35
CA GLY A 357 7.53 2.39 3.67
C GLY A 357 8.36 1.60 4.69
N TYR A 358 8.88 0.44 4.28
CA TYR A 358 9.77 -0.36 5.11
C TYR A 358 11.12 0.34 5.38
N ALA A 359 11.75 0.93 4.36
CA ALA A 359 13.00 1.67 4.51
C ALA A 359 12.83 2.87 5.46
N ARG A 360 11.74 3.62 5.33
CA ARG A 360 11.40 4.72 6.26
C ARG A 360 11.26 4.22 7.70
N ALA A 361 10.61 3.08 7.92
CA ALA A 361 10.49 2.47 9.24
C ALA A 361 11.86 2.15 9.83
N LEU A 362 12.80 1.59 9.05
CA LEU A 362 14.16 1.29 9.50
C LEU A 362 14.96 2.54 9.89
N CYS A 363 14.82 3.64 9.14
CA CYS A 363 15.50 4.90 9.46
C CYS A 363 15.16 5.45 10.85
N HIS A 364 14.02 5.04 11.40
CA HIS A 364 13.43 5.66 12.58
C HIS A 364 13.26 4.70 13.77
N THR A 365 13.84 3.50 13.71
CA THR A 365 13.79 2.54 14.82
C THR A 365 14.69 3.00 15.96
N SER A 366 14.14 3.07 17.18
CA SER A 366 14.86 3.38 18.42
C SER A 366 14.75 2.24 19.43
N GLU A 367 15.60 2.25 20.49
CA GLU A 367 15.52 1.24 21.56
C GLU A 367 14.20 1.30 22.37
N ARG A 368 13.41 2.39 22.25
CA ARG A 368 12.20 2.64 23.04
C ARG A 368 10.92 2.31 22.31
N SER A 369 10.92 2.44 20.99
CA SER A 369 9.79 2.11 20.14
C SER A 369 10.29 1.66 18.78
N THR A 370 9.66 0.64 18.21
CA THR A 370 9.95 0.16 16.87
C THR A 370 8.91 0.75 15.93
N ILE A 371 9.35 1.37 14.84
CA ILE A 371 8.48 1.77 13.74
C ILE A 371 8.32 0.57 12.81
N GLU A 372 7.08 0.17 12.59
CA GLU A 372 6.74 -0.97 11.71
C GLU A 372 6.34 -0.50 10.30
N ALA A 373 5.68 0.65 10.21
CA ALA A 373 5.25 1.21 8.95
C ALA A 373 5.10 2.74 9.02
N LEU A 374 5.35 3.42 7.90
CA LEU A 374 5.13 4.86 7.76
C LEU A 374 4.53 5.16 6.38
N TYR A 375 3.40 5.83 6.37
CA TYR A 375 2.68 6.27 5.17
C TYR A 375 2.43 7.76 5.17
N TYR A 376 2.40 8.37 3.99
CA TYR A 376 1.99 9.76 3.80
C TYR A 376 0.50 9.83 3.44
N LEU A 377 -0.27 10.64 4.16
CA LEU A 377 -1.71 10.80 3.94
C LEU A 377 -2.02 12.00 3.03
N GLY A 378 -1.75 11.83 1.74
CA GLY A 378 -2.04 12.85 0.71
C GLY A 378 -0.97 13.96 0.60
N ASP A 379 -0.36 14.37 1.68
CA ASP A 379 0.69 15.39 1.74
C ASP A 379 1.93 14.81 2.42
N PRO A 380 3.16 15.11 1.95
CA PRO A 380 4.40 14.69 2.60
C PRO A 380 4.53 15.13 4.07
N HIS A 381 3.78 16.13 4.50
CA HIS A 381 3.82 16.64 5.86
C HIS A 381 2.84 15.93 6.81
N ILE A 382 1.87 15.15 6.29
CA ILE A 382 0.98 14.33 7.14
C ILE A 382 1.39 12.89 7.04
N THR A 383 1.89 12.36 8.15
CA THR A 383 2.32 10.97 8.25
C THR A 383 1.38 10.16 9.14
N ALA A 384 1.16 8.91 8.79
CA ALA A 384 0.59 7.89 9.64
C ALA A 384 1.69 6.85 9.92
N THR A 385 2.14 6.77 11.16
CA THR A 385 3.25 5.91 11.58
C THR A 385 2.75 4.87 12.56
N GLU A 386 3.07 3.61 12.32
CA GLU A 386 2.79 2.52 13.24
C GLU A 386 3.99 2.29 14.16
N PHE A 387 3.77 2.36 15.46
CA PHE A 387 4.75 2.10 16.50
C PHE A 387 4.36 0.86 17.31
N VAL A 388 5.35 0.12 17.77
CA VAL A 388 5.19 -0.85 18.86
C VAL A 388 5.58 -0.16 20.17
N VAL A 389 4.68 -0.17 21.15
CA VAL A 389 4.93 0.41 22.48
C VAL A 389 5.98 -0.44 23.22
N GLY A 390 7.15 0.14 23.46
CA GLY A 390 8.21 -0.48 24.24
C GLY A 390 7.91 -0.46 25.74
N GLU A 391 8.61 -1.32 26.51
CA GLU A 391 8.49 -1.35 27.97
C GLU A 391 8.97 -0.05 28.65
N GLN A 392 9.87 0.68 27.98
CA GLN A 392 10.45 1.95 28.49
C GLN A 392 9.80 3.21 27.89
N ALA A 393 8.73 3.05 27.10
CA ALA A 393 8.03 4.19 26.51
C ALA A 393 7.37 5.04 27.62
N ALA A 394 7.57 6.35 27.61
CA ALA A 394 7.03 7.24 28.62
C ALA A 394 5.48 7.31 28.61
N CYS A 395 4.86 6.98 27.48
CA CYS A 395 3.42 6.88 27.36
C CYS A 395 2.83 5.57 27.87
N ALA A 396 3.66 4.52 28.10
CA ALA A 396 3.19 3.21 28.55
C ALA A 396 2.58 3.26 29.95
N GLY A 397 1.48 2.50 30.17
CA GLY A 397 0.77 2.45 31.43
C GLY A 397 -0.06 3.69 31.76
N ASN A 398 -0.17 4.66 30.85
CA ASN A 398 -0.91 5.90 31.04
C ASN A 398 -2.16 5.96 30.14
N LYS A 399 -3.24 6.53 30.68
CA LYS A 399 -4.43 6.85 29.90
C LYS A 399 -4.18 8.03 28.99
N LEU A 400 -4.69 7.97 27.76
CA LEU A 400 -4.52 9.04 26.76
C LEU A 400 -4.99 10.41 27.27
N LEU A 401 -6.06 10.45 28.08
CA LEU A 401 -6.57 11.67 28.68
C LEU A 401 -5.55 12.39 29.58
N HIS A 402 -4.62 11.65 30.17
CA HIS A 402 -3.60 12.20 31.09
C HIS A 402 -2.26 12.46 30.40
N LEU A 403 -2.10 12.03 29.18
CA LEU A 403 -0.88 12.29 28.41
C LEU A 403 -0.89 13.71 27.84
N PRO A 404 0.18 14.49 28.06
CA PRO A 404 0.33 15.82 27.48
C PRO A 404 0.72 15.70 26.02
N LEU A 405 -0.25 15.37 25.15
CA LEU A 405 -0.02 15.21 23.73
C LEU A 405 0.30 16.56 23.06
N ARG A 406 1.20 16.54 22.09
CA ARG A 406 1.48 17.70 21.24
C ARG A 406 0.27 18.06 20.38
N LYS A 407 0.14 19.34 20.04
CA LYS A 407 -0.80 19.77 19.00
C LYS A 407 -0.42 19.15 17.65
N GLY A 408 -1.40 18.78 16.84
CA GLY A 408 -1.16 18.16 15.55
C GLY A 408 -0.72 16.68 15.63
N VAL A 409 -1.00 16.01 16.74
CA VAL A 409 -0.80 14.57 16.93
C VAL A 409 -2.13 13.92 17.27
N LEU A 410 -2.43 12.81 16.59
CA LEU A 410 -3.62 12.02 16.82
C LEU A 410 -3.25 10.53 16.88
N ILE A 411 -3.68 9.84 17.94
CA ILE A 411 -3.59 8.38 17.99
C ILE A 411 -4.82 7.83 17.28
N ALA A 412 -4.60 7.28 16.08
CA ALA A 412 -5.65 6.87 15.16
C ALA A 412 -6.18 5.47 15.45
N ALA A 413 -5.31 4.55 15.88
CA ALA A 413 -5.70 3.18 16.22
C ALA A 413 -4.75 2.58 17.27
N VAL A 414 -5.26 1.61 18.02
CA VAL A 414 -4.49 0.73 18.91
C VAL A 414 -4.82 -0.71 18.58
N THR A 415 -3.79 -1.53 18.35
CA THR A 415 -3.91 -2.98 18.15
C THR A 415 -3.30 -3.69 19.36
N ARG A 416 -4.10 -4.46 20.06
CA ARG A 416 -3.70 -5.24 21.24
C ARG A 416 -4.07 -6.70 21.06
N LYS A 417 -3.07 -7.58 21.09
CA LYS A 417 -3.27 -9.05 20.92
C LYS A 417 -4.07 -9.39 19.66
N GLY A 418 -3.76 -8.72 18.54
CA GLY A 418 -4.39 -8.94 17.24
C GLY A 418 -5.78 -8.32 17.07
N ARG A 419 -6.29 -7.55 18.06
CA ARG A 419 -7.55 -6.81 17.93
C ARG A 419 -7.29 -5.32 17.85
N SER A 420 -7.81 -4.69 16.82
CA SER A 420 -7.64 -3.26 16.57
C SER A 420 -8.91 -2.49 16.95
N PHE A 421 -8.73 -1.34 17.58
CA PHE A 421 -9.83 -0.46 17.98
C PHE A 421 -9.42 1.01 17.90
N PRO A 422 -10.35 1.94 17.62
CA PRO A 422 -10.11 3.36 17.75
C PRO A 422 -10.01 3.71 19.24
N PRO A 423 -8.91 4.38 19.68
CA PRO A 423 -8.76 4.74 21.09
C PRO A 423 -9.65 5.90 21.47
N ASP A 424 -9.90 6.02 22.77
CA ASP A 424 -10.53 7.16 23.41
C ASP A 424 -9.67 7.67 24.58
N GLY A 425 -10.07 8.74 25.25
CA GLY A 425 -9.32 9.32 26.36
C GLY A 425 -9.12 8.36 27.56
N GLN A 426 -9.90 7.32 27.71
CA GLN A 426 -9.78 6.30 28.77
C GLN A 426 -8.87 5.14 28.36
N THR A 427 -8.47 5.07 27.10
CA THR A 427 -7.57 4.04 26.58
C THR A 427 -6.19 4.22 27.20
N GLU A 428 -5.67 3.17 27.82
CA GLU A 428 -4.32 3.06 28.36
C GLU A 428 -3.44 2.34 27.35
N LEU A 429 -2.27 2.90 27.04
CA LEU A 429 -1.27 2.26 26.17
C LEU A 429 -0.45 1.26 26.97
N MET A 430 -0.36 0.03 26.50
CA MET A 430 0.36 -1.07 27.17
C MET A 430 1.59 -1.46 26.36
N PRO A 431 2.68 -1.90 27.02
CA PRO A 431 3.81 -2.49 26.28
C PRO A 431 3.36 -3.62 25.36
N GLY A 432 3.87 -3.63 24.13
CA GLY A 432 3.49 -4.58 23.08
C GLY A 432 2.23 -4.18 22.28
N ASP A 433 1.55 -3.08 22.63
CA ASP A 433 0.51 -2.53 21.75
C ASP A 433 1.14 -1.98 20.47
N ARG A 434 0.45 -2.16 19.33
CA ARG A 434 0.75 -1.44 18.10
C ARG A 434 -0.14 -0.22 18.02
N VAL A 435 0.44 0.93 17.74
CA VAL A 435 -0.25 2.22 17.80
C VAL A 435 -0.02 2.98 16.50
N ILE A 436 -1.09 3.32 15.80
CA ILE A 436 -1.02 4.20 14.63
C ILE A 436 -1.15 5.63 15.09
N VAL A 437 -0.10 6.41 14.85
CA VAL A 437 -0.05 7.84 15.17
C VAL A 437 -0.09 8.65 13.88
N VAL A 438 -1.05 9.55 13.76
CA VAL A 438 -1.11 10.53 12.67
C VAL A 438 -0.57 11.87 13.16
N THR A 439 0.34 12.47 12.39
CA THR A 439 0.98 13.74 12.73
C THR A 439 1.07 14.66 11.52
N ALA A 440 0.91 15.96 11.77
CA ALA A 440 1.17 17.02 10.81
C ALA A 440 2.47 17.75 11.21
N GLU A 441 3.31 18.08 10.23
CA GLU A 441 4.50 18.94 10.38
C GLU A 441 5.79 18.26 10.91
N HIS A 442 5.74 17.04 11.47
CA HIS A 442 6.95 16.40 11.99
C HIS A 442 6.97 14.89 11.74
N THR A 443 8.03 14.40 11.15
CA THR A 443 8.32 12.96 11.16
C THR A 443 8.68 12.55 12.59
N MET A 444 7.88 11.69 13.21
CA MET A 444 8.17 11.14 14.53
C MET A 444 9.22 10.05 14.42
N LEU A 445 10.26 10.17 15.22
CA LEU A 445 11.36 9.19 15.28
C LEU A 445 11.17 8.21 16.45
N ASP A 446 10.34 8.57 17.42
CA ASP A 446 10.07 7.77 18.61
C ASP A 446 8.61 7.99 19.04
N LEU A 447 7.98 6.99 19.63
CA LEU A 447 6.61 7.11 20.13
C LEU A 447 6.50 8.20 21.22
N ASP A 448 7.54 8.40 22.02
CA ASP A 448 7.57 9.46 23.04
C ASP A 448 7.55 10.88 22.44
N ASP A 449 7.75 11.02 21.11
CA ASP A 449 7.60 12.27 20.40
C ASP A 449 6.16 12.78 20.35
N ILE A 450 5.17 11.93 20.66
CA ILE A 450 3.78 12.37 20.85
C ILE A 450 3.62 13.35 22.00
N LEU A 451 4.54 13.32 22.99
CA LEU A 451 4.47 14.11 24.21
C LEU A 451 5.12 15.49 24.06
N VAL A 452 4.61 16.47 24.79
CA VAL A 452 5.23 17.80 24.88
C VAL A 452 6.64 17.68 25.49
N PRO A 453 7.68 18.31 24.93
CA PRO A 453 9.08 18.10 25.31
C PRO A 453 9.42 18.31 26.79
N GLU A 454 8.75 19.26 27.44
CA GLU A 454 8.96 19.56 28.87
C GLU A 454 8.54 18.42 29.80
N ASN A 455 7.61 17.59 29.36
CA ASN A 455 7.06 16.49 30.17
C ASN A 455 7.69 15.12 29.88
N ARG A 456 8.57 15.02 28.88
CA ARG A 456 9.36 13.78 28.63
C ARG A 456 10.26 13.39 29.81
N ARG A 457 10.66 14.37 30.65
CA ARG A 457 11.47 14.13 31.87
C ARG A 457 10.64 13.75 33.10
N ALA A 458 9.41 14.23 33.20
CA ALA A 458 8.55 13.97 34.35
C ALA A 458 7.90 12.57 34.33
N ALA A 459 7.69 11.97 33.17
CA ALA A 459 7.21 10.60 33.05
C ALA A 459 8.31 9.53 33.30
N ARG A 460 9.54 9.98 33.61
CA ARG A 460 10.70 9.12 33.91
C ARG A 460 10.99 8.95 35.41
N LEU A 461 10.19 9.53 36.30
CA LEU A 461 10.23 9.43 37.76
C LEU A 461 8.99 8.70 38.30
#